data_6588d50ccf1e452e2976daedbffb6f5e
#
_entry.id   6588d50ccf1e452e2976daedbffb6f5e
#
_cell.length_a   1.000
_cell.length_b   1.000
_cell.length_c   1.000
_cell.angle_alpha   90.00
_cell.angle_beta   90.00
_cell.angle_gamma   90.00
#
_symmetry.space_group_name_H-M   'P 1'
#
loop_
_entity.id
_entity.type
_entity.pdbx_description
1 polymer ?
#
loop_
_entity_poly.entity_id
_entity_poly.type
_entity_poly.pdbx_seq_one_letter_code
_entity_poly.pdbx_strand_id
1 'polypeptide(L)'
;ELNDEGKPGEGGKAPDKKPYKTKGEQQKDWLCYLLKAISELNGVAGNHARSYFEMAPASIVIRVTDSLVAGYETYGFKTDGSFTEVVDGILHDDYPGNEFYMGGRLVKEVLQSNVGKPSAESIEKTLQDKGVNTFRMANQALDAVAKTVCGKSFLIKG
;
A
#
# COMPACT_ATOMS: atom_id res chain seq x y z
N GLU A 1 -4.18 -26.11 -44.26
CA GLU A 1 -5.45 -26.70 -44.66
C GLU A 1 -5.91 -25.97 -45.93
N LEU A 2 -6.17 -26.71 -47.00
CA LEU A 2 -6.71 -26.21 -48.25
C LEU A 2 -8.24 -26.21 -48.16
N ASN A 3 -8.87 -25.15 -48.66
CA ASN A 3 -10.33 -25.16 -48.80
C ASN A 3 -10.77 -26.11 -49.93
N ASP A 4 -12.06 -26.47 -50.00
CA ASP A 4 -12.60 -27.44 -50.95
C ASP A 4 -12.35 -27.11 -52.44
N GLU A 5 -11.86 -25.91 -52.76
CA GLU A 5 -11.48 -25.50 -54.10
C GLU A 5 -9.97 -25.56 -54.37
N GLY A 6 -9.17 -26.06 -53.43
CA GLY A 6 -7.71 -26.24 -53.60
C GLY A 6 -6.91 -24.93 -53.66
N LYS A 7 -7.53 -23.81 -53.29
CA LYS A 7 -6.83 -22.51 -53.17
C LYS A 7 -6.26 -22.32 -51.77
N PRO A 8 -5.06 -21.74 -51.63
CA PRO A 8 -4.54 -21.39 -50.29
C PRO A 8 -5.50 -20.39 -49.64
N GLY A 9 -6.06 -20.78 -48.49
CA GLY A 9 -6.90 -19.87 -47.70
C GLY A 9 -6.13 -18.59 -47.39
N GLU A 10 -6.79 -17.42 -47.49
CA GLU A 10 -6.22 -16.16 -47.05
C GLU A 10 -5.75 -16.33 -45.60
N GLY A 11 -4.43 -16.22 -45.41
CA GLY A 11 -3.83 -16.36 -44.10
C GLY A 11 -4.44 -15.36 -43.13
N GLY A 12 -5.27 -15.87 -42.22
CA GLY A 12 -5.79 -15.06 -41.13
C GLY A 12 -4.61 -14.34 -40.48
N LYS A 13 -4.67 -13.01 -40.41
CA LYS A 13 -3.70 -12.20 -39.69
C LYS A 13 -3.53 -12.82 -38.31
N ALA A 14 -2.32 -13.27 -38.00
CA ALA A 14 -2.00 -13.74 -36.67
C ALA A 14 -2.46 -12.64 -35.68
N PRO A 15 -3.17 -12.98 -34.61
CA PRO A 15 -3.60 -11.98 -33.64
C PRO A 15 -2.36 -11.20 -33.21
N ASP A 16 -2.46 -9.86 -33.27
CA ASP A 16 -1.40 -8.95 -32.83
C ASP A 16 -0.92 -9.40 -31.45
N LYS A 17 0.21 -10.08 -31.41
CA LYS A 17 0.84 -10.49 -30.16
C LYS A 17 1.25 -9.19 -29.48
N LYS A 18 0.47 -8.77 -28.47
CA LYS A 18 0.91 -7.70 -27.57
C LYS A 18 2.32 -8.06 -27.11
N PRO A 19 3.28 -7.12 -27.20
CA PRO A 19 4.65 -7.41 -26.79
C PRO A 19 4.65 -7.95 -25.36
N TYR A 20 5.31 -9.07 -25.14
CA TYR A 20 5.43 -9.64 -23.80
C TYR A 20 6.13 -8.64 -22.91
N LYS A 21 5.51 -8.32 -21.75
CA LYS A 21 6.12 -7.49 -20.74
C LYS A 21 7.39 -8.16 -20.22
N THR A 22 8.40 -7.36 -19.92
CA THR A 22 9.59 -7.85 -19.22
C THR A 22 9.21 -8.40 -17.84
N LYS A 23 10.05 -9.26 -17.27
CA LYS A 23 9.82 -9.81 -15.92
C LYS A 23 9.63 -8.69 -14.87
N GLY A 24 10.43 -7.63 -14.96
CA GLY A 24 10.33 -6.49 -14.04
C GLY A 24 9.02 -5.71 -14.18
N GLU A 25 8.51 -5.53 -15.40
CA GLU A 25 7.22 -4.88 -15.65
C GLU A 25 6.06 -5.73 -15.12
N GLN A 26 6.13 -7.05 -15.27
CA GLN A 26 5.13 -7.96 -14.70
C GLN A 26 5.12 -7.90 -13.17
N GLN A 27 6.29 -7.89 -12.52
CA GLN A 27 6.42 -7.78 -11.07
C GLN A 27 5.83 -6.47 -10.53
N LYS A 28 6.08 -5.35 -11.22
CA LYS A 28 5.49 -4.05 -10.86
C LYS A 28 3.96 -4.08 -10.98
N ASP A 29 3.42 -4.64 -12.06
CA ASP A 29 1.98 -4.75 -12.22
C ASP A 29 1.35 -5.63 -11.12
N TRP A 30 1.94 -6.77 -10.79
CA TRP A 30 1.46 -7.63 -9.72
C TRP A 30 1.47 -6.95 -8.36
N LEU A 31 2.55 -6.22 -8.05
CA LEU A 31 2.61 -5.44 -6.81
C LEU A 31 1.52 -4.36 -6.77
N CYS A 32 1.29 -3.67 -7.89
CA CYS A 32 0.23 -2.66 -7.98
C CYS A 32 -1.17 -3.28 -7.78
N TYR A 33 -1.44 -4.44 -8.39
CA TYR A 33 -2.69 -5.17 -8.17
C TYR A 33 -2.85 -5.66 -6.73
N LEU A 34 -1.77 -6.11 -6.10
CA LEU A 34 -1.79 -6.53 -4.70
C LEU A 34 -2.12 -5.35 -3.78
N LEU A 35 -1.47 -4.19 -3.94
CA LEU A 35 -1.75 -3.00 -3.16
C LEU A 35 -3.20 -2.53 -3.33
N LYS A 36 -3.72 -2.57 -4.57
CA LYS A 36 -5.11 -2.27 -4.85
C LYS A 36 -6.05 -3.27 -4.16
N ALA A 37 -5.80 -4.56 -4.30
CA ALA A 37 -6.61 -5.60 -3.68
C ALA A 37 -6.68 -5.44 -2.16
N ILE A 38 -5.56 -5.14 -1.49
CA ILE A 38 -5.53 -4.88 -0.05
C ILE A 38 -6.40 -3.67 0.30
N SER A 39 -6.38 -2.61 -0.52
CA SER A 39 -7.17 -1.39 -0.26
C SER A 39 -8.67 -1.58 -0.41
N GLU A 40 -9.09 -2.60 -1.16
CA GLU A 40 -10.49 -2.86 -1.55
C GLU A 40 -11.04 -4.17 -0.95
N LEU A 41 -10.44 -4.72 0.10
CA LEU A 41 -10.87 -5.98 0.74
C LEU A 41 -12.22 -5.81 1.46
N ASN A 42 -13.29 -5.72 0.68
CA ASN A 42 -14.66 -5.61 1.16
C ASN A 42 -15.46 -6.87 0.82
N GLY A 43 -16.49 -7.15 1.60
CA GLY A 43 -17.46 -8.20 1.30
C GLY A 43 -16.88 -9.62 1.34
N VAL A 44 -15.81 -9.85 2.09
CA VAL A 44 -15.23 -11.18 2.24
C VAL A 44 -16.15 -12.05 3.08
N ALA A 45 -16.66 -13.14 2.50
CA ALA A 45 -17.48 -14.09 3.21
C ALA A 45 -16.62 -14.98 4.12
N GLY A 46 -16.82 -14.90 5.42
CA GLY A 46 -16.23 -15.86 6.36
C GLY A 46 -16.96 -17.21 6.30
N ASN A 47 -16.21 -18.31 6.35
CA ASN A 47 -16.76 -19.68 6.25
C ASN A 47 -17.80 -20.02 7.34
N HIS A 48 -17.91 -19.24 8.41
CA HIS A 48 -18.78 -19.51 9.57
C HIS A 48 -19.76 -18.39 9.89
N ALA A 49 -19.81 -17.33 9.11
CA ALA A 49 -20.72 -16.22 9.37
C ALA A 49 -21.53 -15.88 8.11
N ARG A 50 -22.83 -15.71 8.29
CA ARG A 50 -23.73 -15.20 7.24
C ARG A 50 -23.51 -13.70 6.97
N SER A 51 -22.46 -13.11 7.53
CA SER A 51 -22.15 -11.68 7.44
C SER A 51 -20.93 -11.47 6.56
N TYR A 52 -21.00 -10.47 5.72
CA TYR A 52 -19.83 -9.96 4.98
C TYR A 52 -19.00 -9.07 5.90
N PHE A 53 -17.70 -9.32 5.96
CA PHE A 53 -16.79 -8.51 6.73
C PHE A 53 -16.05 -7.54 5.83
N GLU A 54 -15.94 -6.30 6.28
CA GLU A 54 -14.99 -5.37 5.73
C GLU A 54 -13.59 -5.73 6.27
N MET A 55 -12.71 -6.19 5.40
CA MET A 55 -11.34 -6.58 5.74
C MET A 55 -10.30 -5.59 5.22
N ALA A 56 -10.75 -4.47 4.64
CA ALA A 56 -9.86 -3.38 4.31
C ALA A 56 -9.16 -2.86 5.57
N PRO A 57 -7.85 -2.60 5.52
CA PRO A 57 -7.11 -2.20 6.71
C PRO A 57 -7.61 -0.86 7.23
N ALA A 58 -7.98 -0.81 8.52
CA ALA A 58 -8.35 0.42 9.20
C ALA A 58 -7.13 1.32 9.47
N SER A 59 -5.96 0.71 9.60
CA SER A 59 -4.66 1.36 9.77
C SER A 59 -3.58 0.59 9.04
N ILE A 60 -2.58 1.30 8.53
CA ILE A 60 -1.48 0.68 7.82
C ILE A 60 -0.18 1.44 8.08
N VAL A 61 0.92 0.70 8.19
CA VAL A 61 2.29 1.19 8.16
C VAL A 61 3.03 0.42 7.08
N ILE A 62 3.64 1.12 6.14
CA ILE A 62 4.38 0.52 5.04
C ILE A 62 5.77 1.15 5.01
N ARG A 63 6.80 0.33 4.88
CA ARG A 63 8.17 0.78 4.59
C ARG A 63 8.51 0.44 3.15
N VAL A 64 8.98 1.44 2.41
CA VAL A 64 9.52 1.29 1.05
C VAL A 64 10.99 1.68 1.11
N THR A 65 11.87 0.72 0.92
CA THR A 65 13.32 0.91 1.06
C THR A 65 14.10 0.18 -0.02
N ASP A 66 15.24 0.71 -0.38
CA ASP A 66 16.24 0.04 -1.23
C ASP A 66 17.20 -0.82 -0.39
N SER A 67 17.07 -0.83 0.93
CA SER A 67 17.88 -1.65 1.82
C SER A 67 17.55 -3.14 1.64
N LEU A 68 18.58 -3.98 1.68
CA LEU A 68 18.42 -5.44 1.68
C LEU A 68 17.67 -5.94 2.94
N VAL A 69 17.74 -5.18 4.04
CA VAL A 69 17.03 -5.48 5.28
C VAL A 69 15.90 -4.46 5.43
N ALA A 70 14.73 -4.82 4.92
CA ALA A 70 13.52 -3.98 4.99
C ALA A 70 12.76 -4.12 6.33
N GLY A 71 13.20 -5.02 7.20
CA GLY A 71 12.53 -5.30 8.46
C GLY A 71 12.47 -4.08 9.37
N TYR A 72 11.40 -3.99 10.13
CA TYR A 72 11.20 -3.09 11.25
C TYR A 72 10.28 -3.79 12.26
N GLU A 73 10.39 -3.43 13.52
CA GLU A 73 9.58 -4.06 14.55
C GLU A 73 8.14 -3.56 14.49
N THR A 74 7.19 -4.50 14.38
CA THR A 74 5.76 -4.22 14.20
C THR A 74 4.92 -4.70 15.37
N TYR A 75 5.53 -4.99 16.51
CA TYR A 75 4.80 -5.51 17.67
C TYR A 75 3.80 -4.48 18.17
N GLY A 76 2.63 -4.56 17.62
CA GLY A 76 1.36 -4.11 18.11
C GLY A 76 1.29 -2.71 18.72
N PHE A 77 0.09 -2.24 18.78
CA PHE A 77 -0.26 -1.10 19.61
C PHE A 77 -0.15 -1.53 21.08
N LYS A 78 0.54 -0.78 21.90
CA LYS A 78 0.46 -0.95 23.35
C LYS A 78 -0.96 -0.65 23.80
N THR A 79 -1.37 -1.25 24.91
CA THR A 79 -2.70 -1.05 25.50
C THR A 79 -3.01 0.40 25.86
N ASP A 80 -1.99 1.23 26.01
CA ASP A 80 -2.09 2.68 26.24
C ASP A 80 -2.25 3.51 24.95
N GLY A 81 -2.34 2.84 23.78
CA GLY A 81 -2.43 3.47 22.47
C GLY A 81 -1.12 4.11 21.97
N SER A 82 -0.02 3.96 22.71
CA SER A 82 1.28 4.46 22.28
C SER A 82 1.81 3.63 21.10
N PHE A 83 2.37 4.33 20.15
CA PHE A 83 3.05 3.72 19.00
C PHE A 83 4.42 3.26 19.43
N THR A 84 4.63 2.07 19.15
CA THR A 84 5.78 1.28 19.47
C THR A 84 7.00 1.66 18.64
N GLU A 85 7.98 0.91 18.78
CA GLU A 85 9.34 0.85 18.29
C GLU A 85 9.58 1.48 16.91
N VAL A 86 8.60 1.42 15.97
CA VAL A 86 8.71 2.09 14.66
C VAL A 86 8.75 3.62 14.80
N VAL A 87 7.85 4.18 15.60
CA VAL A 87 7.80 5.65 15.81
C VAL A 87 9.02 6.09 16.61
N ASP A 88 9.35 5.35 17.65
CA ASP A 88 10.53 5.63 18.45
C ASP A 88 11.81 5.54 17.61
N GLY A 89 11.95 4.50 16.78
CA GLY A 89 13.06 4.33 15.86
C GLY A 89 13.19 5.46 14.84
N ILE A 90 12.06 5.98 14.31
CA ILE A 90 12.08 7.13 13.41
C ILE A 90 12.44 8.42 14.17
N LEU A 91 11.91 8.59 15.38
CA LEU A 91 12.19 9.77 16.18
C LEU A 91 13.65 9.86 16.60
N HIS A 92 14.31 8.71 16.83
CA HIS A 92 15.72 8.61 17.21
C HIS A 92 16.67 8.39 16.02
N ASP A 93 16.17 8.51 14.78
CA ASP A 93 16.94 8.34 13.53
C ASP A 93 17.53 6.92 13.30
N ASP A 94 16.97 5.91 13.97
CA ASP A 94 17.30 4.51 13.70
C ASP A 94 16.73 4.05 12.34
N TYR A 95 15.62 4.65 11.92
CA TYR A 95 15.00 4.44 10.61
C TYR A 95 14.82 5.76 9.87
N PRO A 96 15.16 5.82 8.55
CA PRO A 96 14.91 6.99 7.73
C PRO A 96 13.40 7.19 7.52
N GLY A 97 12.84 8.28 8.02
CA GLY A 97 11.40 8.55 8.00
C GLY A 97 10.79 8.60 6.61
N ASN A 98 11.53 9.05 5.61
CA ASN A 98 11.08 9.12 4.21
C ASN A 98 10.77 7.76 3.56
N GLU A 99 11.18 6.66 4.17
CA GLU A 99 10.83 5.31 3.73
C GLU A 99 9.43 4.87 4.22
N PHE A 100 8.81 5.62 5.16
CA PHE A 100 7.58 5.20 5.81
C PHE A 100 6.34 5.93 5.28
N TYR A 101 5.28 5.15 5.14
CA TYR A 101 3.93 5.57 4.78
C TYR A 101 2.97 5.07 5.86
N MET A 102 2.29 5.99 6.53
CA MET A 102 1.36 5.68 7.62
C MET A 102 -0.03 6.19 7.28
N GLY A 103 -1.07 5.37 7.45
CA GLY A 103 -2.43 5.77 7.10
C GLY A 103 -3.52 5.18 7.97
N GLY A 104 -4.67 5.86 8.01
CA GLY A 104 -5.88 5.38 8.66
C GLY A 104 -6.06 5.87 10.09
N ARG A 105 -6.76 5.06 10.90
CA ARG A 105 -7.11 5.40 12.29
C ARG A 105 -5.90 5.72 13.15
N LEU A 106 -4.81 5.08 12.88
CA LEU A 106 -3.51 5.34 13.45
C LEU A 106 -3.15 6.82 13.46
N VAL A 107 -3.19 7.46 12.30
CA VAL A 107 -2.86 8.88 12.16
C VAL A 107 -3.87 9.75 12.89
N LYS A 108 -5.15 9.38 12.85
CA LYS A 108 -6.22 10.17 13.48
C LYS A 108 -6.23 10.07 15.01
N GLU A 109 -6.07 8.89 15.55
CA GLU A 109 -6.31 8.61 16.96
C GLU A 109 -5.02 8.67 17.80
N VAL A 110 -3.92 8.22 17.25
CA VAL A 110 -2.65 8.09 17.99
C VAL A 110 -1.71 9.26 17.74
N LEU A 111 -1.47 9.58 16.48
CA LEU A 111 -0.50 10.63 16.15
C LEU A 111 -1.05 12.05 16.38
N GLN A 112 -2.38 12.23 16.29
CA GLN A 112 -3.03 13.53 16.52
C GLN A 112 -3.50 13.74 17.97
N SER A 113 -3.54 12.68 18.79
CA SER A 113 -4.00 12.80 20.17
C SER A 113 -2.94 13.46 21.06
N ASN A 114 -3.10 14.76 21.29
CA ASN A 114 -2.32 15.52 22.29
C ASN A 114 -2.95 15.44 23.68
N VAL A 115 -3.49 14.29 24.07
CA VAL A 115 -4.14 14.17 25.38
C VAL A 115 -3.10 14.31 26.49
N GLY A 116 -3.06 15.50 27.08
CA GLY A 116 -2.34 15.76 28.33
C GLY A 116 -0.97 16.44 28.26
N LYS A 117 -0.53 16.96 27.09
CA LYS A 117 0.73 17.75 27.01
C LYS A 117 0.48 19.14 26.41
N PRO A 118 0.58 20.20 27.18
CA PRO A 118 0.19 21.55 26.76
C PRO A 118 1.12 22.26 25.77
N SER A 119 2.18 21.68 25.29
CA SER A 119 3.11 22.33 24.35
C SER A 119 3.86 21.41 23.41
N ALA A 120 3.48 20.14 23.28
CA ALA A 120 4.13 19.26 22.35
C ALA A 120 3.58 19.51 20.93
N GLU A 121 4.43 19.85 19.98
CA GLU A 121 4.16 19.60 18.57
C GLU A 121 3.59 18.21 18.44
N SER A 122 2.54 18.04 17.63
CA SER A 122 1.93 16.71 17.49
C SER A 122 3.01 15.75 17.01
N ILE A 123 3.03 14.54 17.53
CA ILE A 123 3.96 13.48 17.08
C ILE A 123 3.89 13.33 15.55
N GLU A 124 2.69 13.51 14.99
CA GLU A 124 2.49 13.50 13.53
C GLU A 124 3.36 14.56 12.83
N LYS A 125 3.39 15.78 13.33
CA LYS A 125 4.18 16.86 12.74
C LYS A 125 5.68 16.52 12.81
N THR A 126 6.16 16.06 13.96
CA THR A 126 7.56 15.66 14.11
C THR A 126 7.94 14.54 13.14
N LEU A 127 7.06 13.56 12.93
CA LEU A 127 7.27 12.50 11.95
C LEU A 127 7.27 13.02 10.51
N GLN A 128 6.37 13.97 10.18
CA GLN A 128 6.34 14.61 8.87
C GLN A 128 7.62 15.43 8.63
N ASP A 129 8.13 16.14 9.63
CA ASP A 129 9.40 16.87 9.54
C ASP A 129 10.59 15.93 9.33
N LYS A 130 10.49 14.68 9.79
CA LYS A 130 11.45 13.59 9.48
C LYS A 130 11.18 12.89 8.15
N GLY A 131 10.20 13.34 7.38
CA GLY A 131 9.90 12.85 6.03
C GLY A 131 8.88 11.72 5.97
N VAL A 132 8.25 11.34 7.08
CA VAL A 132 7.20 10.31 7.07
C VAL A 132 5.98 10.80 6.30
N ASN A 133 5.46 9.96 5.40
CA ASN A 133 4.25 10.24 4.66
C ASN A 133 3.02 9.80 5.46
N THR A 134 2.24 10.75 5.98
CA THR A 134 1.03 10.46 6.77
C THR A 134 -0.24 10.71 5.96
N PHE A 135 -1.25 9.85 6.11
CA PHE A 135 -2.52 9.89 5.39
C PHE A 135 -3.70 9.62 6.32
N ARG A 136 -4.81 10.31 6.10
CA ARG A 136 -6.02 10.12 6.91
C ARG A 136 -6.69 8.75 6.70
N MET A 137 -6.47 8.12 5.55
CA MET A 137 -7.07 6.85 5.17
C MET A 137 -5.97 5.85 4.78
N ALA A 138 -6.16 4.58 5.11
CA ALA A 138 -5.20 3.51 4.75
C ALA A 138 -5.06 3.34 3.23
N ASN A 139 -6.16 3.46 2.48
CA ASN A 139 -6.13 3.37 1.02
C ASN A 139 -5.33 4.50 0.35
N GLN A 140 -5.29 5.70 0.97
CA GLN A 140 -4.45 6.80 0.47
C GLN A 140 -2.96 6.49 0.64
N ALA A 141 -2.57 5.87 1.76
CA ALA A 141 -1.20 5.42 1.98
C ALA A 141 -0.81 4.34 0.95
N LEU A 142 -1.68 3.36 0.73
CA LEU A 142 -1.47 2.32 -0.29
C LEU A 142 -1.34 2.89 -1.70
N ASP A 143 -2.17 3.87 -2.06
CA ASP A 143 -2.09 4.55 -3.36
C ASP A 143 -0.80 5.36 -3.52
N ALA A 144 -0.35 6.03 -2.46
CA ALA A 144 0.91 6.75 -2.47
C ALA A 144 2.10 5.80 -2.68
N VAL A 145 2.10 4.65 -2.01
CA VAL A 145 3.09 3.59 -2.24
C VAL A 145 3.03 3.06 -3.68
N ALA A 146 1.82 2.82 -4.22
CA ALA A 146 1.66 2.37 -5.60
C ALA A 146 2.20 3.39 -6.61
N LYS A 147 2.00 4.69 -6.37
CA LYS A 147 2.61 5.75 -7.18
C LYS A 147 4.13 5.71 -7.14
N THR A 148 4.71 5.54 -5.96
CA THR A 148 6.16 5.49 -5.77
C THR A 148 6.78 4.26 -6.45
N VAL A 149 6.20 3.07 -6.23
CA VAL A 149 6.80 1.80 -6.68
C VAL A 149 6.39 1.44 -8.10
N CYS A 150 5.12 1.66 -8.46
CA CYS A 150 4.57 1.26 -9.77
C CYS A 150 4.41 2.41 -10.75
N GLY A 151 4.53 3.66 -10.30
CA GLY A 151 4.24 4.84 -11.12
C GLY A 151 2.77 5.02 -11.49
N LYS A 152 1.86 4.33 -10.80
CA LYS A 152 0.41 4.31 -11.11
C LYS A 152 -0.41 4.58 -9.85
N SER A 153 -1.46 5.40 -9.99
CA SER A 153 -2.50 5.58 -8.97
C SER A 153 -3.67 4.66 -9.28
N PHE A 154 -4.26 4.08 -8.23
CA PHE A 154 -5.52 3.33 -8.36
C PHE A 154 -6.71 4.07 -7.73
N LEU A 155 -6.47 5.16 -7.00
CA LEU A 155 -7.55 6.02 -6.54
C LEU A 155 -8.06 6.87 -7.71
N ILE A 156 -9.36 6.82 -7.93
CA ILE A 156 -10.03 7.70 -8.89
C ILE A 156 -10.05 9.10 -8.25
N LYS A 157 -9.51 10.09 -8.94
CA LYS A 157 -9.71 11.49 -8.55
C LYS A 157 -11.17 11.81 -8.83
N GLY A 158 -11.98 11.91 -7.78
CA GLY A 158 -13.33 12.44 -7.85
C GLY A 158 -13.32 13.93 -8.20
#